data_72d9801eae9a14519dce5569aef694e4
#
_entry.id   72d9801eae9a14519dce5569aef694e4
#
_cell.length_a   1.000
_cell.length_b   1.000
_cell.length_c   1.000
_cell.angle_alpha   90.00
_cell.angle_beta   90.00
_cell.angle_gamma   90.00
#
_symmetry.space_group_name_H-M   'P 1'
#
loop_
_entity.id
_entity.type
_entity.pdbx_description
1 polymer ?
#
loop_
_entity_poly.entity_id
_entity_poly.type
_entity_poly.pdbx_seq_one_letter_code
_entity_poly.pdbx_strand_id
1 'polypeptide(L)'
;MVYQKYGITFKNMRKQNKFTLADFSEVGLASSTLSDFERGLTMISLEKIDLALQLMGCSLSDFDSHLNFYSPTDPIYILQELEGAILFNDSLKLKDLYMTCKQTKQRNLCLTIKFLLKKGTLEEKNEIVNFLYETKAFGIKELSIFYIIMHQLAPQDILNIMKRLKQYGKGMSNSEIYHRHLSHVLLEVITVLSNYGLKDEAHYFIKRVEELNLAQSMLLRNLFKAVKGLWVYNFENKLEGKEQIKKAMEILLLAAQPEVAQFHQERFKMLVDL
;
A
#
# COMPACT_ATOMS: atom_id res chain seq x y z
N MET A 1 -30.17 6.53 1.33
CA MET A 1 -30.32 5.42 0.36
C MET A 1 -28.93 5.08 -0.20
N VAL A 2 -28.62 3.80 -0.36
CA VAL A 2 -27.28 3.34 -0.77
C VAL A 2 -26.87 3.89 -2.13
N TYR A 3 -27.80 4.09 -3.03
CA TYR A 3 -27.51 4.53 -4.41
C TYR A 3 -27.30 6.03 -4.58
N GLN A 4 -27.73 6.83 -3.64
CA GLN A 4 -27.74 8.29 -3.76
C GLN A 4 -26.33 8.89 -3.92
N LYS A 5 -25.34 8.35 -3.19
CA LYS A 5 -23.97 8.84 -3.30
C LYS A 5 -23.37 8.65 -4.68
N TYR A 6 -23.64 7.52 -5.34
CA TYR A 6 -23.11 7.24 -6.69
C TYR A 6 -23.68 8.21 -7.73
N GLY A 7 -25.00 8.42 -7.69
CA GLY A 7 -25.67 9.35 -8.60
C GLY A 7 -25.24 10.80 -8.40
N ILE A 8 -25.13 11.25 -7.14
CA ILE A 8 -24.68 12.61 -6.82
C ILE A 8 -23.24 12.83 -7.29
N THR A 9 -22.33 11.88 -7.02
CA THR A 9 -20.92 11.95 -7.45
C THR A 9 -20.84 12.06 -8.97
N PHE A 10 -21.53 11.17 -9.69
CA PHE A 10 -21.57 11.21 -11.16
C PHE A 10 -22.10 12.54 -11.68
N LYS A 11 -23.22 13.05 -11.13
CA LYS A 11 -23.79 14.34 -11.48
C LYS A 11 -22.83 15.49 -11.30
N ASN A 12 -22.07 15.48 -10.21
CA ASN A 12 -21.08 16.53 -9.95
C ASN A 12 -19.96 16.47 -10.98
N MET A 13 -19.42 15.30 -11.28
CA MET A 13 -18.39 15.11 -12.31
C MET A 13 -18.90 15.51 -13.68
N ARG A 14 -20.11 15.09 -14.06
CA ARG A 14 -20.74 15.49 -15.34
C ARG A 14 -20.84 17.01 -15.47
N LYS A 15 -21.38 17.68 -14.45
CA LYS A 15 -21.51 19.14 -14.45
C LYS A 15 -20.17 19.87 -14.50
N GLN A 16 -19.18 19.39 -13.77
CA GLN A 16 -17.81 19.91 -13.76
C GLN A 16 -17.19 19.83 -15.15
N ASN A 17 -17.43 18.74 -15.86
CA ASN A 17 -16.96 18.54 -17.23
C ASN A 17 -17.90 19.16 -18.30
N LYS A 18 -18.94 19.92 -17.89
CA LYS A 18 -19.85 20.65 -18.75
C LYS A 18 -20.70 19.79 -19.72
N PHE A 19 -20.94 18.53 -19.36
CA PHE A 19 -21.82 17.65 -20.13
C PHE A 19 -23.28 17.79 -19.70
N THR A 20 -24.19 17.70 -20.69
CA THR A 20 -25.64 17.61 -20.49
C THR A 20 -26.06 16.14 -20.32
N LEU A 21 -27.31 15.88 -19.90
CA LEU A 21 -27.82 14.50 -19.86
C LEU A 21 -27.99 13.88 -21.26
N ALA A 22 -28.19 14.69 -22.26
CA ALA A 22 -28.41 14.25 -23.66
C ALA A 22 -27.11 13.71 -24.30
N ASP A 23 -25.95 14.24 -23.92
CA ASP A 23 -24.67 13.89 -24.52
C ASP A 23 -24.32 12.40 -24.34
N PHE A 24 -24.89 11.75 -23.31
CA PHE A 24 -24.65 10.34 -23.00
C PHE A 24 -25.47 9.35 -23.83
N SER A 25 -26.29 9.84 -24.75
CA SER A 25 -27.01 8.98 -25.69
C SER A 25 -26.07 8.16 -26.58
N GLU A 26 -24.89 8.69 -26.91
CA GLU A 26 -23.84 8.01 -27.67
C GLU A 26 -23.33 6.73 -27.02
N VAL A 27 -23.33 6.69 -25.69
CA VAL A 27 -22.93 5.51 -24.91
C VAL A 27 -24.13 4.68 -24.45
N GLY A 28 -25.28 4.86 -25.08
CA GLY A 28 -26.48 4.07 -24.83
C GLY A 28 -27.18 4.36 -23.50
N LEU A 29 -27.01 5.59 -22.97
CA LEU A 29 -27.71 6.07 -21.77
C LEU A 29 -28.76 7.10 -22.14
N ALA A 30 -30.04 6.73 -22.01
CA ALA A 30 -31.13 7.69 -22.16
C ALA A 30 -31.10 8.74 -21.04
N SER A 31 -31.41 10.01 -21.39
CA SER A 31 -31.42 11.13 -20.44
C SER A 31 -32.29 10.87 -19.21
N SER A 32 -33.42 10.18 -19.38
CA SER A 32 -34.32 9.79 -18.26
C SER A 32 -33.63 8.80 -17.32
N THR A 33 -33.02 7.76 -17.85
CA THR A 33 -32.27 6.74 -17.07
C THR A 33 -31.12 7.38 -16.30
N LEU A 34 -30.35 8.25 -16.94
CA LEU A 34 -29.24 8.95 -16.30
C LEU A 34 -29.75 9.93 -15.22
N SER A 35 -30.86 10.63 -15.48
CA SER A 35 -31.51 11.50 -14.48
C SER A 35 -31.96 10.72 -13.24
N ASP A 36 -32.55 9.53 -13.43
CA ASP A 36 -32.99 8.67 -12.34
C ASP A 36 -31.79 8.14 -11.52
N PHE A 37 -30.71 7.78 -12.17
CA PHE A 37 -29.45 7.42 -11.52
C PHE A 37 -28.90 8.59 -10.71
N GLU A 38 -28.80 9.79 -11.28
CA GLU A 38 -28.28 10.99 -10.58
C GLU A 38 -29.12 11.39 -9.36
N ARG A 39 -30.41 11.03 -9.34
CA ARG A 39 -31.31 11.20 -8.19
C ARG A 39 -31.21 10.06 -7.18
N GLY A 40 -30.46 8.99 -7.50
CA GLY A 40 -30.35 7.80 -6.67
C GLY A 40 -31.59 6.92 -6.67
N LEU A 41 -32.44 7.02 -7.67
CA LEU A 41 -33.67 6.23 -7.83
C LEU A 41 -33.37 4.85 -8.44
N THR A 42 -32.38 4.79 -9.33
CA THR A 42 -31.95 3.57 -10.02
C THR A 42 -30.44 3.46 -10.03
N MET A 43 -29.92 2.24 -10.28
CA MET A 43 -28.53 2.00 -10.61
C MET A 43 -28.40 1.69 -12.10
N ILE A 44 -27.28 2.09 -12.69
CA ILE A 44 -26.87 1.68 -14.04
C ILE A 44 -25.73 0.67 -13.95
N SER A 45 -25.49 -0.10 -15.00
CA SER A 45 -24.40 -1.09 -15.01
C SER A 45 -23.03 -0.43 -14.93
N LEU A 46 -22.05 -1.12 -14.35
CA LEU A 46 -20.68 -0.63 -14.27
C LEU A 46 -20.09 -0.32 -15.65
N GLU A 47 -20.39 -1.14 -16.65
CA GLU A 47 -20.01 -0.92 -18.04
C GLU A 47 -20.49 0.44 -18.56
N LYS A 48 -21.75 0.79 -18.32
CA LYS A 48 -22.31 2.08 -18.74
C LYS A 48 -21.72 3.26 -17.96
N ILE A 49 -21.41 3.06 -16.67
CA ILE A 49 -20.71 4.07 -15.88
C ILE A 49 -19.31 4.30 -16.48
N ASP A 50 -18.58 3.23 -16.77
CA ASP A 50 -17.23 3.33 -17.34
C ASP A 50 -17.22 4.04 -18.70
N LEU A 51 -18.12 3.65 -19.61
CA LEU A 51 -18.27 4.33 -20.91
C LEU A 51 -18.64 5.82 -20.77
N ALA A 52 -19.52 6.14 -19.84
CA ALA A 52 -19.93 7.52 -19.57
C ALA A 52 -18.79 8.36 -18.97
N LEU A 53 -17.96 7.77 -18.10
CA LEU A 53 -16.76 8.41 -17.57
C LEU A 53 -15.73 8.64 -18.67
N GLN A 54 -15.47 7.66 -19.53
CA GLN A 54 -14.55 7.78 -20.66
C GLN A 54 -14.99 8.90 -21.61
N LEU A 55 -16.29 9.05 -21.87
CA LEU A 55 -16.83 10.16 -22.66
C LEU A 55 -16.49 11.52 -22.04
N MET A 56 -16.46 11.62 -20.73
CA MET A 56 -16.05 12.82 -19.99
C MET A 56 -14.52 12.99 -19.86
N GLY A 57 -13.71 12.07 -20.40
CA GLY A 57 -12.26 12.04 -20.20
C GLY A 57 -11.86 11.64 -18.78
N CYS A 58 -12.74 10.96 -18.04
CA CYS A 58 -12.52 10.47 -16.69
C CYS A 58 -12.34 8.94 -16.66
N SER A 59 -11.76 8.43 -15.59
CA SER A 59 -11.60 7.00 -15.32
C SER A 59 -12.50 6.54 -14.16
N LEU A 60 -12.66 5.21 -14.00
CA LEU A 60 -13.26 4.62 -12.80
C LEU A 60 -12.48 5.01 -11.53
N SER A 61 -11.16 5.20 -11.63
CA SER A 61 -10.33 5.65 -10.51
C SER A 61 -10.68 7.09 -10.09
N ASP A 62 -10.97 7.98 -11.06
CA ASP A 62 -11.41 9.33 -10.75
C ASP A 62 -12.78 9.31 -10.08
N PHE A 63 -13.69 8.46 -10.57
CA PHE A 63 -15.01 8.29 -9.97
C PHE A 63 -14.92 7.75 -8.53
N ASP A 64 -14.10 6.73 -8.29
CA ASP A 64 -13.86 6.18 -6.95
C ASP A 64 -13.28 7.22 -6.00
N SER A 65 -12.31 8.00 -6.47
CA SER A 65 -11.70 9.08 -5.69
C SER A 65 -12.72 10.13 -5.23
N HIS A 66 -13.63 10.51 -6.14
CA HIS A 66 -14.71 11.45 -5.81
C HIS A 66 -15.80 10.83 -4.92
N LEU A 67 -16.04 9.53 -5.07
CA LEU A 67 -17.04 8.79 -4.31
C LEU A 67 -16.63 8.58 -2.86
N ASN A 68 -15.36 8.26 -2.64
CA ASN A 68 -14.81 7.85 -1.35
C ASN A 68 -13.97 8.94 -0.69
N PHE A 69 -13.94 10.14 -1.28
CA PHE A 69 -13.18 11.26 -0.75
C PHE A 69 -13.51 11.46 0.74
N TYR A 70 -12.52 11.20 1.61
CA TYR A 70 -12.65 11.26 3.08
C TYR A 70 -13.62 10.26 3.72
N SER A 71 -13.83 9.07 3.15
CA SER A 71 -14.53 8.02 3.89
C SER A 71 -13.58 7.40 4.93
N PRO A 72 -13.77 7.63 6.24
CA PRO A 72 -12.90 7.06 7.27
C PRO A 72 -12.99 5.53 7.39
N THR A 73 -13.90 4.93 6.65
CA THR A 73 -14.12 3.48 6.60
C THR A 73 -13.52 2.82 5.37
N ASP A 74 -12.96 3.61 4.45
CA ASP A 74 -12.26 3.10 3.26
C ASP A 74 -10.96 2.39 3.68
N PRO A 75 -10.69 1.16 3.21
CA PRO A 75 -9.45 0.45 3.54
C PRO A 75 -8.19 1.19 3.17
N ILE A 76 -8.18 1.92 2.05
CA ILE A 76 -7.01 2.70 1.59
C ILE A 76 -6.79 3.90 2.50
N TYR A 77 -7.87 4.60 2.87
CA TYR A 77 -7.78 5.68 3.85
C TYR A 77 -7.23 5.19 5.20
N ILE A 78 -7.75 4.05 5.69
CA ILE A 78 -7.27 3.45 6.94
C ILE A 78 -5.77 3.11 6.85
N LEU A 79 -5.31 2.60 5.71
CA LEU A 79 -3.88 2.27 5.50
C LEU A 79 -3.01 3.54 5.48
N GLN A 80 -3.44 4.62 4.85
CA GLN A 80 -2.72 5.90 4.85
C GLN A 80 -2.59 6.48 6.27
N GLU A 81 -3.69 6.46 7.02
CA GLU A 81 -3.68 6.90 8.42
C GLU A 81 -2.80 5.98 9.30
N LEU A 82 -2.76 4.69 8.98
CA LEU A 82 -1.94 3.71 9.66
C LEU A 82 -0.43 3.95 9.41
N GLU A 83 -0.06 4.25 8.17
CA GLU A 83 1.32 4.62 7.83
C GLU A 83 1.77 5.87 8.62
N GLY A 84 0.91 6.89 8.70
CA GLY A 84 1.16 8.06 9.54
C GLY A 84 1.31 7.71 11.02
N ALA A 85 0.40 6.90 11.56
CA ALA A 85 0.44 6.50 12.96
C ALA A 85 1.71 5.70 13.31
N ILE A 86 2.21 4.88 12.38
CA ILE A 86 3.49 4.16 12.53
C ILE A 86 4.66 5.14 12.53
N LEU A 87 4.68 6.06 11.57
CA LEU A 87 5.74 7.04 11.40
C LEU A 87 5.90 7.94 12.63
N PHE A 88 4.77 8.41 13.19
CA PHE A 88 4.75 9.29 14.36
C PHE A 88 4.69 8.52 15.70
N ASN A 89 4.74 7.19 15.68
CA ASN A 89 4.57 6.34 16.87
C ASN A 89 3.31 6.68 17.69
N ASP A 90 2.21 7.02 17.00
CA ASP A 90 0.96 7.47 17.60
C ASP A 90 0.08 6.28 18.04
N SER A 91 0.27 5.86 19.27
CA SER A 91 -0.48 4.75 19.87
C SER A 91 -1.98 5.04 20.08
N LEU A 92 -2.38 6.32 20.19
CA LEU A 92 -3.79 6.70 20.31
C LEU A 92 -4.48 6.54 18.97
N LYS A 93 -3.88 7.05 17.91
CA LYS A 93 -4.38 6.87 16.54
C LYS A 93 -4.48 5.39 16.15
N LEU A 94 -3.50 4.56 16.53
CA LEU A 94 -3.57 3.11 16.31
C LEU A 94 -4.79 2.47 17.00
N LYS A 95 -5.13 2.91 18.22
CA LYS A 95 -6.32 2.40 18.92
C LYS A 95 -7.62 2.82 18.22
N ASP A 96 -7.70 4.07 17.76
CA ASP A 96 -8.88 4.58 17.04
C ASP A 96 -9.08 3.86 15.72
N LEU A 97 -7.99 3.64 14.95
CA LEU A 97 -8.03 2.85 13.72
C LEU A 97 -8.44 1.39 13.98
N TYR A 98 -7.97 0.79 15.08
CA TYR A 98 -8.39 -0.56 15.50
C TYR A 98 -9.91 -0.62 15.72
N MET A 99 -10.48 0.37 16.43
CA MET A 99 -11.93 0.43 16.68
C MET A 99 -12.71 0.62 15.38
N THR A 100 -12.25 1.48 14.49
CA THR A 100 -12.83 1.67 13.16
C THR A 100 -12.84 0.38 12.35
N CYS A 101 -11.71 -0.33 12.26
CA CYS A 101 -11.62 -1.62 11.57
C CYS A 101 -12.55 -2.67 12.16
N LYS A 102 -12.72 -2.68 13.48
CA LYS A 102 -13.64 -3.60 14.18
C LYS A 102 -15.09 -3.31 13.82
N GLN A 103 -15.50 -2.04 13.83
CA GLN A 103 -16.86 -1.61 13.48
C GLN A 103 -17.19 -1.89 12.01
N THR A 104 -16.23 -1.71 11.12
CA THR A 104 -16.38 -1.93 9.67
C THR A 104 -16.12 -3.37 9.24
N LYS A 105 -15.88 -4.29 10.19
CA LYS A 105 -15.62 -5.72 9.97
C LYS A 105 -14.40 -6.00 9.07
N GLN A 106 -13.41 -5.11 9.08
CA GLN A 106 -12.16 -5.27 8.30
C GLN A 106 -11.16 -6.13 9.10
N ARG A 107 -11.45 -7.41 9.22
CA ARG A 107 -10.76 -8.36 10.11
C ARG A 107 -9.24 -8.34 9.97
N ASN A 108 -8.71 -8.44 8.74
CA ASN A 108 -7.27 -8.52 8.52
C ASN A 108 -6.54 -7.22 8.90
N LEU A 109 -7.11 -6.04 8.62
CA LEU A 109 -6.56 -4.77 9.07
C LEU A 109 -6.63 -4.63 10.59
N CYS A 110 -7.75 -5.06 11.19
CA CYS A 110 -7.92 -5.07 12.64
C CYS A 110 -6.82 -5.91 13.31
N LEU A 111 -6.54 -7.10 12.81
CA LEU A 111 -5.46 -7.96 13.32
C LEU A 111 -4.09 -7.32 13.12
N THR A 112 -3.82 -6.76 11.95
CA THR A 112 -2.56 -6.07 11.65
C THR A 112 -2.28 -4.95 12.65
N ILE A 113 -3.27 -4.10 12.94
CA ILE A 113 -3.16 -3.04 13.93
C ILE A 113 -2.96 -3.60 15.34
N LYS A 114 -3.61 -4.71 15.66
CA LYS A 114 -3.46 -5.39 16.96
C LYS A 114 -2.02 -5.85 17.18
N PHE A 115 -1.31 -6.32 16.13
CA PHE A 115 0.11 -6.65 16.19
C PHE A 115 0.99 -5.43 16.41
N LEU A 116 0.71 -4.29 15.77
CA LEU A 116 1.42 -3.04 16.03
C LEU A 116 1.25 -2.59 17.50
N LEU A 117 0.08 -2.81 18.08
CA LEU A 117 -0.20 -2.56 19.49
C LEU A 117 0.42 -3.60 20.45
N LYS A 118 1.18 -4.59 19.94
CA LYS A 118 1.80 -5.70 20.69
C LYS A 118 0.78 -6.55 21.46
N LYS A 119 -0.44 -6.69 20.94
CA LYS A 119 -1.56 -7.43 21.55
C LYS A 119 -2.02 -8.65 20.73
N GLY A 120 -1.35 -8.96 19.64
CA GLY A 120 -1.67 -10.10 18.78
C GLY A 120 -1.31 -11.44 19.43
N THR A 121 -2.13 -12.47 19.20
CA THR A 121 -1.86 -13.85 19.63
C THR A 121 -1.23 -14.67 18.49
N LEU A 122 -0.68 -15.85 18.83
CA LEU A 122 -0.14 -16.77 17.83
C LEU A 122 -1.21 -17.24 16.83
N GLU A 123 -2.42 -17.50 17.29
CA GLU A 123 -3.55 -17.90 16.44
C GLU A 123 -3.91 -16.80 15.45
N GLU A 124 -3.97 -15.54 15.91
CA GLU A 124 -4.24 -14.38 15.07
C GLU A 124 -3.12 -14.12 14.05
N LYS A 125 -1.86 -14.42 14.43
CA LYS A 125 -0.75 -14.38 13.48
C LYS A 125 -0.97 -15.41 12.37
N ASN A 126 -1.29 -16.64 12.72
CA ASN A 126 -1.56 -17.71 11.77
C ASN A 126 -2.76 -17.37 10.87
N GLU A 127 -3.80 -16.69 11.38
CA GLU A 127 -4.92 -16.20 10.59
C GLU A 127 -4.46 -15.24 9.48
N ILE A 128 -3.58 -14.27 9.81
CA ILE A 128 -3.05 -13.33 8.80
C ILE A 128 -2.14 -14.06 7.79
N VAL A 129 -1.29 -14.98 8.26
CA VAL A 129 -0.41 -15.78 7.39
C VAL A 129 -1.24 -16.59 6.39
N ASN A 130 -2.29 -17.28 6.88
CA ASN A 130 -3.20 -18.03 6.02
C ASN A 130 -3.92 -17.13 5.01
N PHE A 131 -4.39 -15.96 5.44
CA PHE A 131 -4.97 -14.97 4.53
C PHE A 131 -4.01 -14.60 3.39
N LEU A 132 -2.74 -14.32 3.71
CA LEU A 132 -1.74 -13.99 2.69
C LEU A 132 -1.41 -15.20 1.80
N TYR A 133 -1.45 -16.41 2.33
CA TYR A 133 -1.27 -17.63 1.54
C TYR A 133 -2.44 -17.92 0.60
N GLU A 134 -3.66 -17.62 0.99
CA GLU A 134 -4.86 -17.85 0.18
C GLU A 134 -5.08 -16.74 -0.85
N THR A 135 -4.41 -15.60 -0.68
CA THR A 135 -4.54 -14.45 -1.58
C THR A 135 -4.11 -14.80 -3.00
N LYS A 136 -5.02 -14.62 -3.95
CA LYS A 136 -4.78 -14.80 -5.40
C LYS A 136 -4.41 -13.52 -6.13
N ALA A 137 -4.77 -12.36 -5.57
CA ALA A 137 -4.44 -11.04 -6.12
C ALA A 137 -3.94 -10.14 -5.01
N PHE A 138 -2.66 -9.82 -5.03
CA PHE A 138 -2.06 -8.88 -4.08
C PHE A 138 -2.31 -7.46 -4.57
N GLY A 139 -3.24 -6.76 -3.92
CA GLY A 139 -3.44 -5.33 -4.06
C GLY A 139 -2.63 -4.54 -3.03
N ILE A 140 -2.88 -3.23 -2.98
CA ILE A 140 -2.22 -2.32 -2.02
C ILE A 140 -2.46 -2.79 -0.58
N LYS A 141 -3.69 -3.20 -0.26
CA LYS A 141 -4.06 -3.66 1.08
C LYS A 141 -3.23 -4.88 1.53
N GLU A 142 -3.11 -5.89 0.68
CA GLU A 142 -2.37 -7.11 0.97
C GLU A 142 -0.86 -6.82 1.11
N LEU A 143 -0.31 -5.97 0.24
CA LEU A 143 1.09 -5.53 0.32
C LEU A 143 1.37 -4.78 1.63
N SER A 144 0.49 -3.86 2.03
CA SER A 144 0.65 -3.10 3.28
C SER A 144 0.52 -4.00 4.50
N ILE A 145 -0.45 -4.92 4.55
CA ILE A 145 -0.57 -5.90 5.62
C ILE A 145 0.72 -6.73 5.72
N PHE A 146 1.21 -7.27 4.61
CA PHE A 146 2.43 -8.07 4.58
C PHE A 146 3.64 -7.28 5.07
N TYR A 147 3.82 -6.05 4.58
CA TYR A 147 4.89 -5.14 5.02
C TYR A 147 4.89 -4.94 6.55
N ILE A 148 3.72 -4.64 7.13
CA ILE A 148 3.60 -4.31 8.55
C ILE A 148 3.89 -5.50 9.46
N ILE A 149 3.45 -6.72 9.09
CA ILE A 149 3.63 -7.90 9.96
C ILE A 149 4.93 -8.65 9.70
N MET A 150 5.70 -8.28 8.68
CA MET A 150 6.84 -9.06 8.18
C MET A 150 7.87 -9.41 9.27
N HIS A 151 8.17 -8.48 10.17
CA HIS A 151 9.09 -8.74 11.30
C HIS A 151 8.65 -9.82 12.30
N GLN A 152 7.38 -10.22 12.21
CA GLN A 152 6.82 -11.25 13.10
C GLN A 152 6.69 -12.60 12.40
N LEU A 153 7.02 -12.66 11.10
CA LEU A 153 6.95 -13.87 10.30
C LEU A 153 8.25 -14.66 10.37
N ALA A 154 8.15 -15.98 10.23
CA ALA A 154 9.32 -16.80 9.98
C ALA A 154 9.86 -16.51 8.56
N PRO A 155 11.17 -16.59 8.32
CA PRO A 155 11.76 -16.37 7.01
C PRO A 155 11.14 -17.22 5.91
N GLN A 156 10.79 -18.46 6.22
CA GLN A 156 10.15 -19.38 5.28
C GLN A 156 8.75 -18.90 4.85
N ASP A 157 7.98 -18.29 5.76
CA ASP A 157 6.67 -17.71 5.43
C ASP A 157 6.84 -16.52 4.49
N ILE A 158 7.83 -15.66 4.75
CA ILE A 158 8.16 -14.51 3.89
C ILE A 158 8.48 -15.00 2.48
N LEU A 159 9.37 -15.97 2.33
CA LEU A 159 9.77 -16.52 1.03
C LEU A 159 8.58 -17.14 0.28
N ASN A 160 7.73 -17.88 0.98
CA ASN A 160 6.54 -18.49 0.40
C ASN A 160 5.51 -17.45 -0.06
N ILE A 161 5.27 -16.40 0.72
CA ILE A 161 4.39 -15.28 0.35
C ILE A 161 4.97 -14.56 -0.89
N MET A 162 6.29 -14.29 -0.90
CA MET A 162 6.95 -13.65 -2.05
C MET A 162 6.89 -14.48 -3.33
N LYS A 163 6.97 -15.81 -3.21
CA LYS A 163 6.77 -16.72 -4.37
C LYS A 163 5.38 -16.59 -4.96
N ARG A 164 4.35 -16.50 -4.13
CA ARG A 164 2.96 -16.27 -4.56
C ARG A 164 2.77 -14.90 -5.18
N LEU A 165 3.29 -13.86 -4.56
CA LEU A 165 3.25 -12.50 -5.10
C LEU A 165 3.82 -12.45 -6.53
N LYS A 166 4.94 -13.13 -6.79
CA LYS A 166 5.53 -13.26 -8.13
C LYS A 166 4.60 -13.96 -9.12
N GLN A 167 3.88 -14.98 -8.67
CA GLN A 167 2.99 -15.78 -9.52
C GLN A 167 1.74 -15.01 -9.94
N TYR A 168 1.15 -14.24 -9.02
CA TYR A 168 -0.17 -13.61 -9.20
C TYR A 168 -0.12 -12.09 -9.44
N GLY A 169 1.02 -11.43 -9.21
CA GLY A 169 1.18 -9.98 -9.34
C GLY A 169 1.31 -9.44 -10.77
N LYS A 170 1.31 -10.30 -11.78
CA LYS A 170 1.56 -9.90 -13.18
C LYS A 170 0.53 -8.93 -13.79
N GLY A 171 -0.68 -8.86 -13.26
CA GLY A 171 -1.74 -8.01 -13.80
C GLY A 171 -1.76 -6.56 -13.30
N MET A 172 -0.99 -6.23 -12.24
CA MET A 172 -1.02 -4.90 -11.60
C MET A 172 0.25 -4.05 -11.91
N SER A 173 1.05 -4.47 -12.88
CA SER A 173 2.38 -3.93 -13.16
C SER A 173 2.44 -2.49 -13.66
N ASN A 174 1.31 -1.85 -13.97
CA ASN A 174 1.30 -0.51 -14.56
C ASN A 174 0.90 0.60 -13.56
N SER A 175 0.57 0.28 -12.32
CA SER A 175 0.21 1.27 -11.30
C SER A 175 1.43 1.77 -10.53
N GLU A 176 1.72 3.07 -10.60
CA GLU A 176 2.81 3.70 -9.83
C GLU A 176 2.63 3.49 -8.32
N ILE A 177 1.39 3.60 -7.85
CA ILE A 177 1.06 3.38 -6.42
C ILE A 177 1.39 1.95 -6.02
N TYR A 178 1.01 0.97 -6.85
CA TYR A 178 1.34 -0.44 -6.60
C TYR A 178 2.85 -0.68 -6.59
N HIS A 179 3.60 -0.12 -7.55
CA HIS A 179 5.07 -0.22 -7.60
C HIS A 179 5.73 0.37 -6.36
N ARG A 180 5.21 1.48 -5.85
CA ARG A 180 5.73 2.09 -4.62
C ARG A 180 5.56 1.16 -3.42
N HIS A 181 4.36 0.59 -3.20
CA HIS A 181 4.13 -0.37 -2.12
C HIS A 181 4.96 -1.64 -2.28
N LEU A 182 5.05 -2.17 -3.49
CA LEU A 182 5.91 -3.33 -3.79
C LEU A 182 7.38 -3.04 -3.49
N SER A 183 7.86 -1.84 -3.80
CA SER A 183 9.23 -1.42 -3.48
C SER A 183 9.48 -1.45 -1.98
N HIS A 184 8.58 -0.89 -1.17
CA HIS A 184 8.69 -0.94 0.29
C HIS A 184 8.70 -2.38 0.81
N VAL A 185 7.82 -3.24 0.28
CA VAL A 185 7.80 -4.68 0.64
C VAL A 185 9.14 -5.34 0.32
N LEU A 186 9.71 -5.12 -0.87
CA LEU A 186 10.98 -5.73 -1.26
C LEU A 186 12.16 -5.23 -0.42
N LEU A 187 12.23 -3.93 -0.13
CA LEU A 187 13.26 -3.38 0.76
C LEU A 187 13.16 -4.00 2.16
N GLU A 188 11.94 -4.21 2.64
CA GLU A 188 11.69 -4.86 3.92
C GLU A 188 12.10 -6.33 3.91
N VAL A 189 11.75 -7.08 2.88
CA VAL A 189 12.16 -8.48 2.69
C VAL A 189 13.68 -8.60 2.73
N ILE A 190 14.41 -7.74 2.01
CA ILE A 190 15.88 -7.74 2.01
C ILE A 190 16.41 -7.47 3.43
N THR A 191 15.84 -6.49 4.12
CA THR A 191 16.22 -6.13 5.50
C THR A 191 16.04 -7.31 6.45
N VAL A 192 14.85 -7.92 6.46
CA VAL A 192 14.52 -9.03 7.37
C VAL A 192 15.36 -10.26 7.05
N LEU A 193 15.48 -10.66 5.79
CA LEU A 193 16.28 -11.83 5.39
C LEU A 193 17.77 -11.62 5.69
N SER A 194 18.30 -10.40 5.51
CA SER A 194 19.68 -10.07 5.89
C SER A 194 19.93 -10.24 7.39
N ASN A 195 18.97 -9.84 8.22
CA ASN A 195 19.07 -9.98 9.67
C ASN A 195 18.95 -11.44 10.14
N TYR A 196 18.24 -12.27 9.39
CA TYR A 196 18.19 -13.72 9.64
C TYR A 196 19.40 -14.50 9.10
N GLY A 197 20.39 -13.82 8.50
CA GLY A 197 21.59 -14.47 7.94
C GLY A 197 21.35 -15.16 6.59
N LEU A 198 20.28 -14.90 5.91
CA LEU A 198 19.90 -15.51 4.63
C LEU A 198 20.51 -14.70 3.47
N LYS A 199 21.82 -14.92 3.25
CA LYS A 199 22.64 -14.13 2.30
C LYS A 199 22.10 -14.19 0.87
N ASP A 200 21.91 -15.39 0.36
CA ASP A 200 21.58 -15.61 -1.04
C ASP A 200 20.15 -15.19 -1.38
N GLU A 201 19.23 -15.45 -0.47
CA GLU A 201 17.83 -15.02 -0.60
C GLU A 201 17.71 -13.50 -0.59
N ALA A 202 18.38 -12.83 0.35
CA ALA A 202 18.39 -11.36 0.39
C ALA A 202 19.04 -10.78 -0.89
N HIS A 203 20.14 -11.37 -1.37
CA HIS A 203 20.79 -10.95 -2.61
C HIS A 203 19.93 -11.15 -3.85
N TYR A 204 19.14 -12.24 -3.89
CA TYR A 204 18.16 -12.45 -4.95
C TYR A 204 17.17 -11.28 -5.04
N PHE A 205 16.64 -10.81 -3.91
CA PHE A 205 15.71 -9.68 -3.91
C PHE A 205 16.38 -8.34 -4.21
N ILE A 206 17.67 -8.14 -3.86
CA ILE A 206 18.44 -6.97 -4.31
C ILE A 206 18.46 -6.90 -5.84
N LYS A 207 18.82 -8.00 -6.49
CA LYS A 207 18.80 -8.08 -7.96
C LYS A 207 17.41 -7.82 -8.55
N ARG A 208 16.37 -8.32 -7.91
CA ARG A 208 14.97 -8.09 -8.36
C ARG A 208 14.56 -6.62 -8.30
N VAL A 209 14.97 -5.87 -7.27
CA VAL A 209 14.73 -4.41 -7.20
C VAL A 209 15.45 -3.69 -8.33
N GLU A 210 16.67 -4.09 -8.64
CA GLU A 210 17.47 -3.52 -9.75
C GLU A 210 16.86 -3.82 -11.12
N GLU A 211 16.56 -5.09 -11.40
CA GLU A 211 15.98 -5.55 -12.67
C GLU A 211 14.63 -4.91 -12.99
N LEU A 212 13.77 -4.75 -11.98
CA LEU A 212 12.45 -4.16 -12.13
C LEU A 212 12.47 -2.63 -12.04
N ASN A 213 13.65 -2.03 -11.82
CA ASN A 213 13.82 -0.58 -11.63
C ASN A 213 12.76 0.03 -10.67
N LEU A 214 12.52 -0.65 -9.56
CA LEU A 214 11.44 -0.27 -8.62
C LEU A 214 11.80 0.93 -7.74
N ALA A 215 13.08 1.19 -7.48
CA ALA A 215 13.52 2.32 -6.67
C ALA A 215 13.55 3.63 -7.47
N GLN A 216 12.40 4.08 -7.99
CA GLN A 216 12.33 5.22 -8.90
C GLN A 216 12.38 6.58 -8.19
N SER A 217 11.75 6.73 -7.02
CA SER A 217 11.81 7.97 -6.25
C SER A 217 13.16 8.15 -5.56
N MET A 218 13.54 9.41 -5.27
CA MET A 218 14.76 9.71 -4.54
C MET A 218 14.79 9.04 -3.16
N LEU A 219 13.65 9.02 -2.46
CA LEU A 219 13.51 8.34 -1.18
C LEU A 219 13.79 6.83 -1.32
N LEU A 220 13.11 6.15 -2.25
CA LEU A 220 13.29 4.70 -2.45
C LEU A 220 14.70 4.34 -2.90
N ARG A 221 15.32 5.13 -3.79
CA ARG A 221 16.73 4.94 -4.18
C ARG A 221 17.68 5.03 -3.00
N ASN A 222 17.43 6.00 -2.12
CA ASN A 222 18.28 6.20 -0.96
C ASN A 222 18.08 5.10 0.08
N LEU A 223 16.84 4.70 0.35
CA LEU A 223 16.52 3.56 1.21
C LEU A 223 17.10 2.25 0.64
N PHE A 224 17.06 2.06 -0.66
CA PHE A 224 17.67 0.89 -1.30
C PHE A 224 19.19 0.85 -1.09
N LYS A 225 19.88 2.00 -1.16
CA LYS A 225 21.31 2.08 -0.82
C LYS A 225 21.57 1.69 0.64
N ALA A 226 20.74 2.16 1.57
CA ALA A 226 20.84 1.79 2.98
C ALA A 226 20.66 0.27 3.20
N VAL A 227 19.66 -0.32 2.55
CA VAL A 227 19.35 -1.76 2.63
C VAL A 227 20.47 -2.60 1.97
N LYS A 228 21.05 -2.17 0.84
CA LYS A 228 22.26 -2.79 0.27
C LYS A 228 23.45 -2.68 1.22
N GLY A 229 23.61 -1.53 1.86
CA GLY A 229 24.64 -1.34 2.90
C GLY A 229 24.47 -2.29 4.07
N LEU A 230 23.23 -2.58 4.49
CA LEU A 230 22.96 -3.57 5.53
C LEU A 230 23.35 -4.99 5.10
N TRP A 231 23.07 -5.36 3.86
CA TRP A 231 23.50 -6.64 3.30
C TRP A 231 25.03 -6.75 3.26
N VAL A 232 25.74 -5.70 2.79
CA VAL A 232 27.23 -5.63 2.80
C VAL A 232 27.75 -5.73 4.24
N TYR A 233 27.13 -5.03 5.20
CA TYR A 233 27.50 -5.07 6.61
C TYR A 233 27.42 -6.49 7.18
N ASN A 234 26.34 -7.20 6.88
CA ASN A 234 26.10 -8.54 7.43
C ASN A 234 26.96 -9.63 6.78
N PHE A 235 27.28 -9.52 5.49
CA PHE A 235 27.80 -10.65 4.71
C PHE A 235 29.16 -10.42 4.03
N GLU A 236 29.63 -9.18 3.94
CA GLU A 236 30.88 -8.87 3.24
C GLU A 236 31.85 -8.07 4.12
N ASN A 237 31.60 -6.77 4.27
CA ASN A 237 32.46 -5.86 5.00
C ASN A 237 31.67 -4.92 5.91
N LYS A 238 31.83 -5.10 7.23
CA LYS A 238 31.13 -4.31 8.24
C LYS A 238 31.40 -2.81 8.15
N LEU A 239 32.64 -2.41 7.91
CA LEU A 239 33.02 -0.99 7.84
C LEU A 239 32.42 -0.33 6.60
N GLU A 240 32.52 -0.99 5.45
CA GLU A 240 31.94 -0.51 4.20
C GLU A 240 30.41 -0.41 4.28
N GLY A 241 29.74 -1.47 4.76
CA GLY A 241 28.29 -1.48 4.91
C GLY A 241 27.81 -0.38 5.86
N LYS A 242 28.51 -0.17 6.99
CA LYS A 242 28.23 0.91 7.93
C LYS A 242 28.35 2.29 7.27
N GLU A 243 29.38 2.52 6.49
CA GLU A 243 29.61 3.78 5.79
C GLU A 243 28.51 4.04 4.74
N GLN A 244 28.09 3.00 3.99
CA GLN A 244 26.99 3.11 3.03
C GLN A 244 25.68 3.48 3.72
N ILE A 245 25.35 2.86 4.87
CA ILE A 245 24.15 3.17 5.64
C ILE A 245 24.22 4.60 6.17
N LYS A 246 25.36 5.00 6.76
CA LYS A 246 25.55 6.35 7.29
C LYS A 246 25.32 7.43 6.22
N LYS A 247 25.92 7.28 5.04
CA LYS A 247 25.69 8.20 3.91
C LYS A 247 24.23 8.27 3.49
N ALA A 248 23.53 7.13 3.46
CA ALA A 248 22.12 7.11 3.13
C ALA A 248 21.26 7.84 4.20
N MET A 249 21.61 7.69 5.49
CA MET A 249 20.91 8.41 6.58
C MET A 249 21.20 9.92 6.54
N GLU A 250 22.41 10.35 6.23
CA GLU A 250 22.76 11.76 6.02
C GLU A 250 21.92 12.39 4.90
N ILE A 251 21.74 11.69 3.78
CA ILE A 251 20.90 12.15 2.67
C ILE A 251 19.43 12.27 3.12
N LEU A 252 18.93 11.32 3.91
CA LEU A 252 17.56 11.39 4.44
C LEU A 252 17.36 12.61 5.33
N LEU A 253 18.31 12.92 6.19
CA LEU A 253 18.26 14.11 7.07
C LEU A 253 18.19 15.42 6.29
N LEU A 254 18.82 15.47 5.11
CA LEU A 254 18.86 16.68 4.29
C LEU A 254 17.64 16.81 3.36
N ALA A 255 17.03 15.70 2.94
CA ALA A 255 16.07 15.70 1.85
C ALA A 255 14.66 15.23 2.22
N ALA A 256 14.49 14.51 3.32
CA ALA A 256 13.19 13.99 3.75
C ALA A 256 12.59 14.88 4.86
N GLN A 257 11.28 14.66 5.12
CA GLN A 257 10.65 15.25 6.31
C GLN A 257 11.35 14.73 7.58
N PRO A 258 11.50 15.54 8.62
CA PRO A 258 12.23 15.17 9.84
C PRO A 258 11.77 13.84 10.45
N GLU A 259 10.47 13.60 10.48
CA GLU A 259 9.86 12.40 11.05
C GLU A 259 10.23 11.14 10.22
N VAL A 260 10.24 11.26 8.90
CA VAL A 260 10.66 10.18 7.99
C VAL A 260 12.14 9.85 8.20
N ALA A 261 12.97 10.87 8.28
CA ALA A 261 14.39 10.70 8.51
C ALA A 261 14.67 10.07 9.88
N GLN A 262 14.02 10.54 10.93
CA GLN A 262 14.13 9.99 12.28
C GLN A 262 13.69 8.54 12.35
N PHE A 263 12.53 8.20 11.78
CA PHE A 263 12.00 6.83 11.74
C PHE A 263 13.03 5.86 11.13
N HIS A 264 13.60 6.19 9.98
CA HIS A 264 14.59 5.33 9.34
C HIS A 264 15.92 5.29 10.09
N GLN A 265 16.37 6.41 10.66
CA GLN A 265 17.58 6.43 11.48
C GLN A 265 17.47 5.54 12.70
N GLU A 266 16.38 5.64 13.47
CA GLU A 266 16.15 4.82 14.66
C GLU A 266 16.12 3.34 14.28
N ARG A 267 15.46 3.02 13.16
CA ARG A 267 15.38 1.67 12.65
C ARG A 267 16.76 1.10 12.28
N PHE A 268 17.58 1.82 11.52
CA PHE A 268 18.91 1.35 11.15
C PHE A 268 19.88 1.32 12.33
N LYS A 269 19.74 2.19 13.32
CA LYS A 269 20.48 2.10 14.60
C LYS A 269 20.21 0.81 15.37
N MET A 270 19.00 0.23 15.28
CA MET A 270 18.70 -1.07 15.88
C MET A 270 19.29 -2.25 15.11
N LEU A 271 19.63 -2.07 13.85
CA LEU A 271 20.13 -3.15 12.97
C LEU A 271 21.66 -3.19 12.89
N VAL A 272 22.30 -2.06 13.09
CA VAL A 272 23.78 -1.90 13.01
C VAL A 272 24.25 -0.94 14.10
N ASP A 273 25.46 -1.16 14.61
CA ASP A 273 26.12 -0.26 15.56
C ASP A 273 26.58 1.01 14.83
N LEU A 274 25.67 1.98 14.59
CA LEU A 274 25.95 3.22 13.87
C LEU A 274 26.69 4.23 14.73
#